data_cf47d737ee14963a1033f4ccfae79277
#
_entry.id   cf47d737ee14963a1033f4ccfae79277
#
_cell.length_a   1.000
_cell.length_b   1.000
_cell.length_c   1.000
_cell.angle_alpha   90.00
_cell.angle_beta   90.00
_cell.angle_gamma   90.00
#
_symmetry.space_group_name_H-M   'P 1'
#
loop_
_entity.id
_entity.type
_entity.pdbx_description
1 polymer ?
#
loop_
_entity_poly.entity_id
_entity_poly.type
_entity_poly.pdbx_seq_one_letter_code
_entity_poly.pdbx_strand_id
1 'polypeptide(L)'
;MPTPPDDSSPRPDKIFPVSWDQFHRDTRALTWRLHEAGPFDAVVCITRGGLVPAAIVARELNVRIIETICIASYHDYKNQGEIKVMKGIGPEVTSMRAQGKGVLIVDDLVDTGKTARMVREILPAAHFATVYAKPMGRPLVDTFITEVSQDTWIYFPWDTALSYSPPIRKGGD
;
A
#
# COMPACT_ATOMS: atom_id res chain seq x y z
N MET A 1 17.24 5.23 25.87
CA MET A 1 15.84 5.50 25.54
C MET A 1 15.82 6.16 24.18
N PRO A 2 15.03 5.67 23.20
CA PRO A 2 14.88 6.38 21.95
C PRO A 2 14.16 7.70 22.24
N THR A 3 14.66 8.78 21.67
CA THR A 3 14.05 10.11 21.72
C THR A 3 12.64 10.01 21.10
N PRO A 4 11.59 10.56 21.74
CA PRO A 4 10.28 10.59 21.11
C PRO A 4 10.37 11.34 19.77
N PRO A 5 9.60 10.94 18.74
CA PRO A 5 9.60 11.64 17.47
C PRO A 5 9.23 13.11 17.72
N ASP A 6 9.94 13.99 17.03
CA ASP A 6 9.70 15.44 17.06
C ASP A 6 8.24 15.72 16.67
N ASP A 7 7.46 16.21 17.61
CA ASP A 7 6.01 16.54 17.46
C ASP A 7 5.79 17.84 16.65
N SER A 8 6.80 18.33 15.95
CA SER A 8 6.75 19.59 15.17
C SER A 8 6.19 19.42 13.75
N SER A 9 5.93 18.20 13.29
CA SER A 9 5.26 17.99 12.01
C SER A 9 3.79 18.40 12.09
N PRO A 10 3.26 19.20 11.16
CA PRO A 10 1.86 19.56 11.15
C PRO A 10 1.00 18.31 11.09
N ARG A 11 0.12 18.12 12.06
CA ARG A 11 -0.83 17.01 12.08
C ARG A 11 -1.80 17.19 10.93
N PRO A 12 -2.08 16.13 10.17
CA PRO A 12 -3.07 16.21 9.09
C PRO A 12 -4.46 16.56 9.69
N ASP A 13 -5.18 17.45 9.03
CA ASP A 13 -6.50 17.91 9.48
C ASP A 13 -7.54 16.79 9.48
N LYS A 14 -7.38 15.82 8.61
CA LYS A 14 -8.26 14.65 8.50
C LYS A 14 -7.48 13.36 8.69
N ILE A 15 -7.98 12.52 9.59
CA ILE A 15 -7.38 11.24 9.96
C ILE A 15 -8.38 10.12 9.71
N PHE A 16 -7.91 9.04 9.09
CA PHE A 16 -8.66 7.80 8.91
C PHE A 16 -7.88 6.65 9.56
N PRO A 17 -8.20 6.30 10.82
CA PRO A 17 -7.56 5.18 11.49
C PRO A 17 -8.14 3.86 11.01
N VAL A 18 -7.29 2.90 10.72
CA VAL A 18 -7.66 1.55 10.27
C VAL A 18 -7.19 0.54 11.31
N SER A 19 -8.11 -0.27 11.85
CA SER A 19 -7.77 -1.39 12.73
C SER A 19 -7.32 -2.62 11.94
N TRP A 20 -6.66 -3.59 12.61
CA TRP A 20 -6.30 -4.87 12.01
C TRP A 20 -7.52 -5.61 11.44
N ASP A 21 -8.63 -5.64 12.18
CA ASP A 21 -9.86 -6.30 11.75
C ASP A 21 -10.46 -5.63 10.51
N GLN A 22 -10.47 -4.29 10.48
CA GLN A 22 -10.94 -3.54 9.32
C GLN A 22 -10.04 -3.79 8.11
N PHE A 23 -8.72 -3.69 8.28
CA PHE A 23 -7.78 -3.91 7.18
C PHE A 23 -7.89 -5.32 6.60
N HIS A 24 -7.99 -6.34 7.48
CA HIS A 24 -8.17 -7.73 7.05
C HIS A 24 -9.48 -7.93 6.27
N ARG A 25 -10.60 -7.38 6.78
CA ARG A 25 -11.89 -7.44 6.10
C ARG A 25 -11.85 -6.76 4.73
N ASP A 26 -11.27 -5.54 4.65
CA ASP A 26 -11.18 -4.78 3.43
C ASP A 26 -10.26 -5.47 2.40
N THR A 27 -9.14 -6.06 2.85
CA THR A 27 -8.25 -6.85 2.00
C THR A 27 -8.95 -8.12 1.47
N ARG A 28 -9.76 -8.79 2.28
CA ARG A 28 -10.55 -9.92 1.80
C ARG A 28 -11.62 -9.49 0.78
N ALA A 29 -12.25 -8.34 0.98
CA ALA A 29 -13.17 -7.78 -0.01
C ALA A 29 -12.45 -7.46 -1.33
N LEU A 30 -11.21 -6.95 -1.27
CA LEU A 30 -10.35 -6.79 -2.44
C LEU A 30 -10.12 -8.12 -3.15
N THR A 31 -9.82 -9.19 -2.40
CA THR A 31 -9.57 -10.52 -2.96
C THR A 31 -10.77 -11.07 -3.74
N TRP A 32 -11.99 -10.85 -3.26
CA TRP A 32 -13.19 -11.24 -3.99
C TRP A 32 -13.32 -10.55 -5.35
N ARG A 33 -13.04 -9.24 -5.43
CA ARG A 33 -13.01 -8.52 -6.72
C ARG A 33 -11.91 -9.03 -7.62
N LEU A 34 -10.74 -9.35 -7.07
CA LEU A 34 -9.61 -9.87 -7.81
C LEU A 34 -9.83 -11.29 -8.35
N HIS A 35 -10.62 -12.10 -7.64
CA HIS A 35 -11.00 -13.43 -8.12
C HIS A 35 -11.75 -13.36 -9.46
N GLU A 36 -12.58 -12.35 -9.66
CA GLU A 36 -13.30 -12.13 -10.92
C GLU A 36 -12.38 -11.60 -12.04
N ALA A 37 -11.32 -10.87 -11.67
CA ALA A 37 -10.35 -10.29 -12.61
C ALA A 37 -9.23 -11.25 -13.04
N GLY A 38 -9.02 -12.35 -12.28
CA GLY A 38 -7.97 -13.34 -12.52
C GLY A 38 -8.23 -14.29 -13.69
N PRO A 39 -7.47 -15.35 -13.82
CA PRO A 39 -6.47 -15.85 -12.88
C PRO A 39 -5.14 -15.06 -12.89
N PHE A 40 -4.41 -15.11 -11.75
CA PHE A 40 -3.09 -14.53 -11.61
C PHE A 40 -2.04 -15.62 -11.34
N ASP A 41 -0.89 -15.50 -12.00
CA ASP A 41 0.23 -16.45 -11.89
C ASP A 41 1.23 -16.03 -10.79
N ALA A 42 1.35 -14.72 -10.56
CA ALA A 42 2.26 -14.15 -9.57
C ALA A 42 1.69 -12.89 -8.94
N VAL A 43 2.13 -12.60 -7.71
CA VAL A 43 1.89 -11.34 -7.00
C VAL A 43 3.20 -10.57 -6.89
N VAL A 44 3.18 -9.29 -7.25
CA VAL A 44 4.25 -8.34 -6.99
C VAL A 44 3.81 -7.40 -5.88
N CYS A 45 4.49 -7.47 -4.75
CA CYS A 45 4.24 -6.64 -3.57
C CYS A 45 5.09 -5.37 -3.60
N ILE A 46 4.48 -4.20 -3.50
CA ILE A 46 5.21 -2.94 -3.32
C ILE A 46 5.54 -2.79 -1.84
N THR A 47 6.82 -2.81 -1.51
CA THR A 47 7.26 -2.71 -0.12
C THR A 47 7.39 -1.25 0.31
N ARG A 48 7.02 -0.96 1.55
CA ARG A 48 6.60 -1.83 2.67
C ARG A 48 5.09 -2.02 2.75
N GLY A 49 4.28 -1.04 2.34
CA GLY A 49 2.83 -1.01 2.55
C GLY A 49 2.09 -2.24 2.00
N GLY A 50 2.50 -2.71 0.83
CA GLY A 50 1.90 -3.87 0.18
C GLY A 50 2.18 -5.22 0.84
N LEU A 51 3.09 -5.33 1.82
CA LEU A 51 3.48 -6.63 2.42
C LEU A 51 2.29 -7.34 3.07
N VAL A 52 1.52 -6.64 3.88
CA VAL A 52 0.39 -7.22 4.59
C VAL A 52 -0.75 -7.62 3.64
N PRO A 53 -1.25 -6.72 2.75
CA PRO A 53 -2.32 -7.10 1.84
C PRO A 53 -1.87 -8.16 0.83
N ALA A 54 -0.63 -8.14 0.34
CA ALA A 54 -0.13 -9.17 -0.58
C ALA A 54 -0.13 -10.56 0.05
N ALA A 55 0.23 -10.70 1.32
CA ALA A 55 0.21 -11.98 2.02
C ALA A 55 -1.22 -12.57 2.09
N ILE A 56 -2.22 -11.72 2.39
CA ILE A 56 -3.63 -12.14 2.47
C ILE A 56 -4.14 -12.49 1.08
N VAL A 57 -3.94 -11.62 0.10
CA VAL A 57 -4.41 -11.79 -1.28
C VAL A 57 -3.81 -13.04 -1.92
N ALA A 58 -2.50 -13.23 -1.83
CA ALA A 58 -1.82 -14.39 -2.40
C ALA A 58 -2.31 -15.70 -1.77
N ARG A 59 -2.54 -15.71 -0.43
CA ARG A 59 -3.11 -16.85 0.27
C ARG A 59 -4.52 -17.18 -0.22
N GLU A 60 -5.39 -16.19 -0.30
CA GLU A 60 -6.79 -16.39 -0.68
C GLU A 60 -6.95 -16.77 -2.17
N LEU A 61 -6.16 -16.19 -3.07
CA LEU A 61 -6.15 -16.53 -4.51
C LEU A 61 -5.31 -17.76 -4.85
N ASN A 62 -4.68 -18.41 -3.85
CA ASN A 62 -3.78 -19.56 -4.05
C ASN A 62 -2.61 -19.26 -5.02
N VAL A 63 -2.12 -18.04 -5.03
CA VAL A 63 -0.92 -17.65 -5.80
C VAL A 63 0.32 -17.89 -4.95
N ARG A 64 1.27 -18.66 -5.43
CA ARG A 64 2.47 -19.06 -4.69
C ARG A 64 3.72 -18.28 -5.04
N ILE A 65 3.75 -17.70 -6.23
CA ILE A 65 4.88 -16.87 -6.67
C ILE A 65 4.64 -15.44 -6.17
N ILE A 66 5.45 -15.02 -5.22
CA ILE A 66 5.39 -13.68 -4.64
C ILE A 66 6.75 -13.03 -4.81
N GLU A 67 6.78 -11.89 -5.48
CA GLU A 67 7.96 -11.06 -5.66
C GLU A 67 7.75 -9.71 -4.98
N THR A 68 8.83 -8.99 -4.72
CA THR A 68 8.76 -7.65 -4.12
C THR A 68 9.46 -6.63 -5.00
N ILE A 69 8.91 -5.41 -5.03
CA ILE A 69 9.58 -4.24 -5.55
C ILE A 69 9.69 -3.20 -4.43
N CYS A 70 10.89 -2.64 -4.24
CA CYS A 70 11.11 -1.57 -3.27
C CYS A 70 11.29 -0.24 -4.00
N ILE A 71 10.38 0.67 -3.75
CA ILE A 71 10.39 2.03 -4.30
C ILE A 71 10.39 3.00 -3.13
N ALA A 72 11.39 3.86 -3.05
CA ALA A 72 11.51 4.85 -1.99
C ALA A 72 11.66 6.25 -2.57
N SER A 73 11.04 7.22 -1.91
CA SER A 73 11.33 8.63 -2.16
C SER A 73 12.58 9.02 -1.38
N TYR A 74 13.56 9.54 -2.09
CA TYR A 74 14.79 10.07 -1.48
C TYR A 74 14.53 11.51 -1.03
N HIS A 75 14.68 11.76 0.28
CA HIS A 75 14.73 13.10 0.83
C HIS A 75 16.19 13.45 1.11
N ASP A 76 16.96 13.76 0.06
CA ASP A 76 18.26 14.33 0.21
C ASP A 76 18.19 15.85 0.00
N TYR A 77 19.03 16.64 0.69
CA TYR A 77 19.05 18.10 0.65
C TYR A 77 19.14 18.71 -0.76
N LYS A 78 19.51 17.92 -1.79
CA LYS A 78 19.64 18.33 -3.18
C LYS A 78 18.56 17.82 -4.14
N ASN A 79 17.79 16.77 -3.76
CA ASN A 79 16.80 16.12 -4.64
C ASN A 79 15.50 15.82 -3.85
N GLN A 80 14.75 16.86 -3.51
CA GLN A 80 13.44 16.67 -2.87
C GLN A 80 12.45 16.05 -3.86
N GLY A 81 12.06 14.80 -3.60
CA GLY A 81 10.95 14.15 -4.28
C GLY A 81 11.31 13.23 -5.44
N GLU A 82 12.59 12.92 -5.67
CA GLU A 82 12.98 11.88 -6.62
C GLU A 82 12.65 10.48 -6.07
N ILE A 83 11.88 9.72 -6.84
CA ILE A 83 11.51 8.35 -6.50
C ILE A 83 12.49 7.40 -7.19
N LYS A 84 13.04 6.46 -6.42
CA LYS A 84 14.03 5.50 -6.92
C LYS A 84 13.61 4.07 -6.62
N VAL A 85 13.83 3.19 -7.61
CA VAL A 85 13.73 1.75 -7.41
C VAL A 85 14.97 1.28 -6.66
N MET A 86 14.78 0.85 -5.42
CA MET A 86 15.85 0.33 -4.56
C MET A 86 16.07 -1.17 -4.76
N LYS A 87 15.01 -1.91 -5.04
CA LYS A 87 15.03 -3.32 -5.44
C LYS A 87 14.03 -3.51 -6.58
N GLY A 88 14.52 -3.95 -7.72
CA GLY A 88 13.69 -4.30 -8.88
C GLY A 88 13.00 -5.65 -8.73
N ILE A 89 12.15 -5.96 -9.71
CA ILE A 89 11.46 -7.24 -9.85
C ILE A 89 12.40 -8.26 -10.48
N GLY A 90 12.42 -9.48 -9.95
CA GLY A 90 13.24 -10.58 -10.46
C GLY A 90 12.86 -11.03 -11.87
N PRO A 91 13.81 -11.66 -12.59
CA PRO A 91 13.60 -12.12 -13.96
C PRO A 91 12.50 -13.18 -14.08
N GLU A 92 12.26 -13.95 -13.03
CA GLU A 92 11.20 -14.97 -13.00
C GLU A 92 9.83 -14.37 -13.30
N VAL A 93 9.54 -13.20 -12.72
CA VAL A 93 8.25 -12.52 -12.92
C VAL A 93 8.24 -11.65 -14.17
N THR A 94 9.34 -10.94 -14.46
CA THR A 94 9.41 -10.07 -15.65
C THR A 94 9.40 -10.86 -16.96
N SER A 95 9.85 -12.13 -16.94
CA SER A 95 9.87 -13.03 -18.10
C SER A 95 8.61 -13.90 -18.23
N MET A 96 7.75 -13.97 -17.21
CA MET A 96 6.60 -14.89 -17.18
C MET A 96 5.61 -14.67 -18.32
N ARG A 97 5.30 -13.42 -18.63
CA ARG A 97 4.45 -13.04 -19.77
C ARG A 97 4.79 -11.64 -20.24
N ALA A 98 4.59 -11.37 -21.52
CA ALA A 98 4.87 -10.05 -22.08
C ALA A 98 4.25 -8.94 -21.23
N GLN A 99 5.09 -8.07 -20.72
CA GLN A 99 4.70 -6.83 -20.02
C GLN A 99 3.88 -7.02 -18.73
N GLY A 100 3.95 -8.19 -18.07
CA GLY A 100 3.29 -8.45 -16.80
C GLY A 100 1.86 -8.97 -16.89
N LYS A 101 1.40 -9.47 -18.05
CA LYS A 101 0.09 -10.11 -18.18
C LYS A 101 0.00 -11.32 -17.24
N GLY A 102 -1.05 -11.40 -16.42
CA GLY A 102 -1.21 -12.44 -15.39
C GLY A 102 -0.46 -12.14 -14.08
N VAL A 103 0.22 -11.01 -13.99
CA VAL A 103 0.83 -10.52 -12.75
C VAL A 103 -0.14 -9.60 -12.02
N LEU A 104 -0.27 -9.78 -10.73
CA LEU A 104 -1.03 -8.91 -9.83
C LEU A 104 -0.07 -8.06 -9.00
N ILE A 105 -0.15 -6.75 -9.13
CA ILE A 105 0.57 -5.79 -8.27
C ILE A 105 -0.33 -5.44 -7.09
N VAL A 106 0.22 -5.49 -5.87
CA VAL A 106 -0.52 -5.20 -4.63
C VAL A 106 0.21 -4.15 -3.79
N ASP A 107 -0.54 -3.13 -3.37
CA ASP A 107 -0.12 -2.14 -2.38
C ASP A 107 -1.25 -1.87 -1.37
N ASP A 108 -0.97 -1.20 -0.26
CA ASP A 108 -1.98 -0.79 0.73
C ASP A 108 -2.79 0.42 0.25
N LEU A 109 -2.13 1.40 -0.35
CA LEU A 109 -2.70 2.69 -0.75
C LEU A 109 -2.06 3.20 -2.05
N VAL A 110 -2.88 3.73 -2.94
CA VAL A 110 -2.41 4.63 -3.98
C VAL A 110 -2.76 6.08 -3.60
N ASP A 111 -1.74 6.90 -3.31
CA ASP A 111 -1.91 8.31 -2.92
C ASP A 111 -1.84 9.25 -4.14
N THR A 112 -0.67 9.79 -4.46
CA THR A 112 -0.45 10.66 -5.63
C THR A 112 -0.25 9.89 -6.93
N GLY A 113 -0.06 8.58 -6.84
CA GLY A 113 0.20 7.71 -7.97
C GLY A 113 1.63 7.73 -8.51
N LYS A 114 2.57 8.41 -7.85
CA LYS A 114 3.97 8.46 -8.29
C LYS A 114 4.58 7.05 -8.36
N THR A 115 4.45 6.27 -7.28
CA THR A 115 4.90 4.86 -7.23
C THR A 115 4.19 4.00 -8.29
N ALA A 116 2.89 4.17 -8.42
CA ALA A 116 2.09 3.41 -9.37
C ALA A 116 2.52 3.63 -10.83
N ARG A 117 2.84 4.88 -11.23
CA ARG A 117 3.36 5.17 -12.58
C ARG A 117 4.65 4.41 -12.85
N MET A 118 5.61 4.46 -11.91
CA MET A 118 6.89 3.76 -12.06
C MET A 118 6.74 2.25 -12.21
N VAL A 119 5.84 1.64 -11.43
CA VAL A 119 5.58 0.19 -11.54
C VAL A 119 4.87 -0.15 -12.84
N ARG A 120 3.96 0.72 -13.32
CA ARG A 120 3.29 0.59 -14.62
C ARG A 120 4.26 0.63 -15.79
N GLU A 121 5.35 1.39 -15.71
CA GLU A 121 6.39 1.39 -16.75
C GLU A 121 7.13 0.05 -16.82
N ILE A 122 7.31 -0.62 -15.69
CA ILE A 122 7.98 -1.94 -15.61
C ILE A 122 7.04 -3.07 -16.04
N LEU A 123 5.79 -3.04 -15.59
CA LEU A 123 4.78 -4.07 -15.83
C LEU A 123 3.46 -3.44 -16.34
N PRO A 124 3.43 -2.90 -17.55
CA PRO A 124 2.28 -2.14 -18.06
C PRO A 124 1.00 -2.94 -18.21
N ALA A 125 1.08 -4.25 -18.44
CA ALA A 125 -0.07 -5.14 -18.60
C ALA A 125 -0.47 -5.88 -17.30
N ALA A 126 0.21 -5.62 -16.18
CA ALA A 126 -0.16 -6.20 -14.89
C ALA A 126 -1.45 -5.58 -14.34
N HIS A 127 -2.23 -6.37 -13.62
CA HIS A 127 -3.37 -5.86 -12.86
C HIS A 127 -2.89 -5.21 -11.57
N PHE A 128 -3.26 -3.96 -11.31
CA PHE A 128 -2.80 -3.23 -10.13
C PHE A 128 -3.96 -3.05 -9.14
N ALA A 129 -3.76 -3.53 -7.92
CA ALA A 129 -4.75 -3.47 -6.87
C ALA A 129 -4.20 -2.81 -5.59
N THR A 130 -5.05 -2.01 -4.94
CA THR A 130 -4.78 -1.42 -3.63
C THR A 130 -6.00 -1.58 -2.72
N VAL A 131 -5.79 -1.61 -1.41
CA VAL A 131 -6.91 -1.65 -0.47
C VAL A 131 -7.60 -0.28 -0.46
N TYR A 132 -6.82 0.78 -0.39
CA TYR A 132 -7.31 2.16 -0.40
C TYR A 132 -6.81 2.93 -1.62
N ALA A 133 -7.58 3.93 -2.04
CA ALA A 133 -7.19 4.83 -3.12
C ALA A 133 -7.54 6.28 -2.78
N LYS A 134 -6.69 7.21 -3.21
CA LYS A 134 -7.00 8.64 -3.21
C LYS A 134 -7.24 9.14 -4.64
N PRO A 135 -7.99 10.23 -4.82
CA PRO A 135 -8.42 10.69 -6.14
C PRO A 135 -7.29 10.86 -7.18
N MET A 136 -6.11 11.36 -6.76
CA MET A 136 -4.98 11.56 -7.68
C MET A 136 -4.35 10.24 -8.16
N GLY A 137 -4.31 9.23 -7.30
CA GLY A 137 -3.70 7.92 -7.62
C GLY A 137 -4.67 6.94 -8.24
N ARG A 138 -5.96 7.07 -7.94
CA ARG A 138 -7.03 6.16 -8.38
C ARG A 138 -6.99 5.80 -9.87
N PRO A 139 -6.76 6.72 -10.82
CA PRO A 139 -6.74 6.37 -12.25
C PRO A 139 -5.64 5.39 -12.67
N LEU A 140 -4.66 5.12 -11.79
CA LEU A 140 -3.50 4.25 -12.07
C LEU A 140 -3.68 2.83 -11.55
N VAL A 141 -4.74 2.55 -10.81
CA VAL A 141 -5.06 1.21 -10.29
C VAL A 141 -6.32 0.66 -10.92
N ASP A 142 -6.37 -0.66 -11.09
CA ASP A 142 -7.49 -1.34 -11.74
C ASP A 142 -8.57 -1.73 -10.73
N THR A 143 -8.16 -2.07 -9.50
CA THR A 143 -9.07 -2.49 -8.44
C THR A 143 -8.67 -1.89 -7.09
N PHE A 144 -9.64 -1.36 -6.37
CA PHE A 144 -9.49 -0.90 -4.98
C PHE A 144 -10.79 -1.10 -4.22
N ILE A 145 -10.78 -0.94 -2.90
CA ILE A 145 -11.97 -1.12 -2.06
C ILE A 145 -12.55 0.22 -1.63
N THR A 146 -11.75 1.04 -0.94
CA THR A 146 -12.23 2.29 -0.33
C THR A 146 -11.49 3.49 -0.87
N GLU A 147 -12.24 4.48 -1.35
CA GLU A 147 -11.69 5.78 -1.69
C GLU A 147 -11.73 6.70 -0.47
N VAL A 148 -10.63 7.38 -0.20
CA VAL A 148 -10.51 8.40 0.84
C VAL A 148 -10.08 9.72 0.21
N SER A 149 -10.48 10.85 0.82
CA SER A 149 -10.15 12.17 0.27
C SER A 149 -8.64 12.39 0.24
N GLN A 150 -8.17 13.22 -0.71
CA GLN A 150 -6.75 13.45 -0.96
C GLN A 150 -6.01 14.00 0.27
N ASP A 151 -6.67 14.82 1.06
CA ASP A 151 -6.18 15.47 2.27
C ASP A 151 -6.26 14.60 3.55
N THR A 152 -6.75 13.37 3.43
CA THR A 152 -6.87 12.44 4.57
C THR A 152 -5.58 11.67 4.76
N TRP A 153 -5.10 11.62 6.01
CA TRP A 153 -4.02 10.73 6.41
C TRP A 153 -4.59 9.40 6.90
N ILE A 154 -4.13 8.29 6.31
CA ILE A 154 -4.52 6.95 6.77
C ILE A 154 -3.48 6.48 7.79
N TYR A 155 -3.93 6.16 9.00
CA TYR A 155 -3.13 5.43 9.98
C TYR A 155 -3.42 3.95 9.86
N PHE A 156 -2.47 3.23 9.31
CA PHE A 156 -2.56 1.78 9.22
C PHE A 156 -2.27 1.11 10.57
N PRO A 157 -2.72 -0.14 10.77
CA PRO A 157 -2.52 -0.82 12.05
C PRO A 157 -1.05 -0.96 12.47
N TRP A 158 -0.14 -1.04 11.51
CA TRP A 158 1.31 -1.12 11.75
C TRP A 158 1.98 0.23 12.01
N ASP A 159 1.29 1.33 11.80
CA ASP A 159 1.76 2.69 12.11
C ASP A 159 1.42 3.12 13.54
N THR A 160 0.60 2.33 14.25
CA THR A 160 0.08 2.68 15.57
C THR A 160 0.72 1.84 16.67
N ALA A 161 1.06 2.47 17.80
CA ALA A 161 1.48 1.81 19.02
C ALA A 161 0.41 2.00 20.10
N LEU A 162 0.28 1.02 20.99
CA LEU A 162 -0.56 1.15 22.17
C LEU A 162 0.04 2.20 23.09
N SER A 163 -0.71 3.27 23.39
CA SER A 163 -0.34 4.28 24.34
C SER A 163 -1.45 4.49 25.38
N TYR A 164 -1.06 4.78 26.63
CA TYR A 164 -2.02 5.11 27.65
C TYR A 164 -2.68 6.45 27.32
N SER A 165 -4.01 6.49 27.33
CA SER A 165 -4.80 7.71 27.24
C SER A 165 -5.44 8.00 28.60
N PRO A 166 -5.15 9.13 29.23
CA PRO A 166 -5.76 9.47 30.51
C PRO A 166 -7.26 9.75 30.33
N PRO A 167 -8.09 9.55 31.38
CA PRO A 167 -9.50 9.91 31.35
C PRO A 167 -9.71 11.39 31.02
N ILE A 168 -10.78 11.68 30.30
CA ILE A 168 -11.14 13.06 29.90
C ILE A 168 -11.45 13.94 31.14
N ARG A 169 -12.03 13.35 32.21
CA ARG A 169 -12.19 14.02 33.48
C ARG A 169 -11.00 13.72 34.39
N LYS A 170 -10.23 14.71 34.73
CA LYS A 170 -9.41 14.67 35.96
C LYS A 170 -10.38 14.44 37.10
N GLY A 171 -10.18 13.40 37.89
CA GLY A 171 -10.93 13.21 39.11
C GLY A 171 -10.90 14.54 39.90
N GLY A 172 -12.04 15.15 40.12
CA GLY A 172 -12.14 16.30 41.01
C GLY A 172 -11.85 15.79 42.42
N ASP A 173 -11.00 16.50 43.12
CA ASP A 173 -10.81 16.41 44.58
C ASP A 173 -12.14 16.65 45.33
#